data_4eacd248ee8383a8eb680be5df1b8631
#
_entry.id   4eacd248ee8383a8eb680be5df1b8631
#
_cell.length_a   1.000
_cell.length_b   1.000
_cell.length_c   1.000
_cell.angle_alpha   90.00
_cell.angle_beta   90.00
_cell.angle_gamma   90.00
#
_symmetry.space_group_name_H-M   'P 1'
#
loop_
_entity.id
_entity.type
_entity.pdbx_description
1 polymer ?
#
loop_
_entity_poly.entity_id
_entity_poly.type
_entity_poly.pdbx_seq_one_letter_code
_entity_poly.pdbx_strand_id
1 'polypeptide(L)'
;MSSETSVPPFSGGWGHTHGLTDVRPPRMPLGLEQAVDRLVIHEVVAAYCWSVDEAQYDLMTQILTEDFDFQGCIAGVAPLDHITRAADLVTWLQAWLPTRCDQLRHSTSNVIVTEQTDTTADVHAYVTLTSATPEALTPLATAFYRFWLVKQDGTWRIAKVFSGFDRAF
;
A
#
# COMPACT_ATOMS: atom_id res chain seq x y z
N MET A 1 39.24 -20.81 -1.35
CA MET A 1 38.69 -20.35 -0.06
C MET A 1 37.40 -19.63 -0.41
N SER A 2 36.26 -20.33 -0.26
CA SER A 2 34.92 -19.75 -0.43
C SER A 2 34.62 -18.96 0.83
N SER A 3 34.47 -17.64 0.71
CA SER A 3 33.97 -16.81 1.78
C SER A 3 32.51 -17.19 2.02
N GLU A 4 32.24 -17.93 3.10
CA GLU A 4 30.91 -18.05 3.64
C GLU A 4 30.45 -16.63 4.05
N THR A 5 29.63 -16.00 3.23
CA THR A 5 28.88 -14.82 3.64
C THR A 5 27.86 -15.30 4.68
N SER A 6 28.21 -15.15 5.96
CA SER A 6 27.27 -15.40 7.05
C SER A 6 26.10 -14.43 6.91
N VAL A 7 24.91 -14.98 6.67
CA VAL A 7 23.68 -14.18 6.73
C VAL A 7 23.57 -13.63 8.15
N PRO A 8 23.46 -12.29 8.33
CA PRO A 8 23.32 -11.73 9.68
C PRO A 8 22.06 -12.29 10.35
N PRO A 9 22.06 -12.43 11.68
CA PRO A 9 20.90 -12.93 12.40
C PRO A 9 19.70 -11.98 12.17
N PHE A 10 18.50 -12.56 12.04
CA PHE A 10 17.27 -11.79 11.90
C PHE A 10 17.06 -10.89 13.13
N SER A 11 17.03 -9.58 12.92
CA SER A 11 16.89 -8.56 13.99
C SER A 11 15.50 -7.92 14.07
N GLY A 12 14.52 -8.51 13.39
CA GLY A 12 13.17 -7.95 13.24
C GLY A 12 12.95 -7.35 11.85
N GLY A 13 11.69 -7.14 11.46
CA GLY A 13 11.33 -6.51 10.20
C GLY A 13 11.83 -5.06 10.15
N TRP A 14 12.42 -4.65 9.04
CA TRP A 14 12.97 -3.30 8.89
C TRP A 14 11.89 -2.21 9.05
N GLY A 15 10.65 -2.46 8.62
CA GLY A 15 9.54 -1.53 8.81
C GLY A 15 9.26 -1.23 10.27
N HIS A 16 9.33 -2.25 11.14
CA HIS A 16 9.17 -2.08 12.58
C HIS A 16 10.38 -1.36 13.22
N THR A 17 11.59 -1.76 12.85
CA THR A 17 12.82 -1.13 13.39
C THR A 17 12.94 0.35 13.02
N HIS A 18 12.32 0.78 11.92
CA HIS A 18 12.25 2.19 11.51
C HIS A 18 10.98 2.90 12.00
N GLY A 19 10.16 2.26 12.84
CA GLY A 19 8.92 2.84 13.36
C GLY A 19 7.82 3.06 12.32
N LEU A 20 7.91 2.37 11.17
CA LEU A 20 6.96 2.52 10.05
C LEU A 20 5.75 1.60 10.20
N THR A 21 5.90 0.49 10.92
CA THR A 21 4.81 -0.46 11.20
C THR A 21 4.64 -0.60 12.72
N ASP A 22 3.44 -0.30 13.21
CA ASP A 22 3.04 -0.48 14.61
C ASP A 22 1.66 -1.16 14.62
N VAL A 23 1.68 -2.48 14.43
CA VAL A 23 0.45 -3.28 14.43
C VAL A 23 0.06 -3.61 15.86
N ARG A 24 -1.15 -3.20 16.27
CA ARG A 24 -1.71 -3.41 17.60
C ARG A 24 -2.84 -4.44 17.55
N PRO A 25 -3.12 -5.13 18.68
CA PRO A 25 -4.30 -5.98 18.75
C PRO A 25 -5.58 -5.21 18.41
N PRO A 26 -6.53 -5.81 17.68
CA PRO A 26 -7.78 -5.15 17.35
C PRO A 26 -8.54 -4.77 18.63
N ARG A 27 -9.04 -3.53 18.68
CA ARG A 27 -9.88 -3.07 19.78
C ARG A 27 -11.29 -3.63 19.60
N MET A 28 -11.84 -4.21 20.64
CA MET A 28 -13.20 -4.75 20.72
C MET A 28 -13.90 -4.19 21.96
N PRO A 29 -15.24 -4.06 21.95
CA PRO A 29 -16.15 -4.32 20.84
C PRO A 29 -16.25 -3.14 19.87
N LEU A 30 -16.53 -3.44 18.58
CA LEU A 30 -16.93 -2.46 17.59
C LEU A 30 -18.45 -2.36 17.55
N GLY A 31 -18.98 -1.15 17.35
CA GLY A 31 -20.38 -0.96 16.98
C GLY A 31 -20.66 -1.52 15.56
N LEU A 32 -21.93 -1.76 15.25
CA LEU A 32 -22.33 -2.29 13.93
C LEU A 32 -21.85 -1.37 12.79
N GLU A 33 -22.00 -0.07 12.94
CA GLU A 33 -21.57 0.91 11.94
C GLU A 33 -20.06 0.82 11.71
N GLN A 34 -19.24 0.82 12.76
CA GLN A 34 -17.81 0.65 12.65
C GLN A 34 -17.39 -0.69 12.03
N ALA A 35 -18.16 -1.75 12.28
CA ALA A 35 -17.91 -3.05 11.66
C ALA A 35 -18.21 -3.01 10.14
N VAL A 36 -19.28 -2.35 9.72
CA VAL A 36 -19.59 -2.12 8.30
C VAL A 36 -18.53 -1.23 7.65
N ASP A 37 -18.16 -0.12 8.29
CA ASP A 37 -17.08 0.75 7.82
C ASP A 37 -15.77 -0.02 7.61
N ARG A 38 -15.45 -0.97 8.50
CA ARG A 38 -14.26 -1.80 8.37
C ARG A 38 -14.24 -2.65 7.11
N LEU A 39 -15.41 -3.19 6.69
CA LEU A 39 -15.52 -3.90 5.42
C LEU A 39 -15.27 -2.96 4.23
N VAL A 40 -15.87 -1.77 4.25
CA VAL A 40 -15.66 -0.75 3.21
C VAL A 40 -14.20 -0.31 3.15
N ILE A 41 -13.54 -0.11 4.30
CA ILE A 41 -12.12 0.22 4.38
C ILE A 41 -11.26 -0.86 3.69
N HIS A 42 -11.53 -2.15 3.93
CA HIS A 42 -10.83 -3.25 3.26
C HIS A 42 -11.03 -3.20 1.73
N GLU A 43 -12.25 -2.90 1.26
CA GLU A 43 -12.53 -2.76 -0.18
C GLU A 43 -11.80 -1.57 -0.80
N VAL A 44 -11.74 -0.42 -0.11
CA VAL A 44 -11.02 0.76 -0.59
C VAL A 44 -9.51 0.49 -0.71
N VAL A 45 -8.93 -0.22 0.26
CA VAL A 45 -7.50 -0.65 0.19
C VAL A 45 -7.26 -1.58 -0.99
N ALA A 46 -8.15 -2.55 -1.22
CA ALA A 46 -8.04 -3.44 -2.38
C ALA A 46 -8.23 -2.67 -3.70
N ALA A 47 -9.20 -1.76 -3.76
CA ALA A 47 -9.47 -0.93 -4.93
C ALA A 47 -8.28 -0.04 -5.33
N TYR A 48 -7.48 0.42 -4.36
CA TYR A 48 -6.26 1.18 -4.65
C TYR A 48 -5.27 0.35 -5.49
N CYS A 49 -4.95 -0.87 -5.08
CA CYS A 49 -4.06 -1.76 -5.82
C CYS A 49 -4.65 -2.13 -7.19
N TRP A 50 -5.94 -2.45 -7.22
CA TRP A 50 -6.67 -2.76 -8.45
C TRP A 50 -6.64 -1.60 -9.45
N SER A 51 -6.84 -0.36 -8.97
CA SER A 51 -6.83 0.82 -9.84
C SER A 51 -5.47 1.11 -10.48
N VAL A 52 -4.37 0.79 -9.79
CA VAL A 52 -3.01 0.85 -10.36
C VAL A 52 -2.83 -0.23 -11.42
N ASP A 53 -3.15 -1.49 -11.09
CA ASP A 53 -2.89 -2.66 -11.94
C ASP A 53 -3.68 -2.62 -13.26
N GLU A 54 -4.89 -2.06 -13.22
CA GLU A 54 -5.80 -2.00 -14.36
C GLU A 54 -5.89 -0.59 -14.97
N ALA A 55 -5.02 0.34 -14.57
CA ALA A 55 -5.02 1.74 -15.05
C ALA A 55 -6.40 2.42 -14.93
N GLN A 56 -7.16 2.10 -13.87
CA GLN A 56 -8.50 2.65 -13.63
C GLN A 56 -8.40 4.01 -12.91
N TYR A 57 -7.99 5.04 -13.63
CA TYR A 57 -7.71 6.37 -13.07
C TYR A 57 -8.97 7.04 -12.49
N ASP A 58 -10.15 6.81 -13.07
CA ASP A 58 -11.41 7.33 -12.55
C ASP A 58 -11.77 6.71 -11.20
N LEU A 59 -11.53 5.41 -11.02
CA LEU A 59 -11.68 4.75 -9.72
C LEU A 59 -10.70 5.35 -8.72
N MET A 60 -9.44 5.53 -9.10
CA MET A 60 -8.41 6.11 -8.24
C MET A 60 -8.81 7.49 -7.73
N THR A 61 -9.33 8.37 -8.58
CA THR A 61 -9.79 9.71 -8.16
C THR A 61 -10.99 9.68 -7.22
N GLN A 62 -11.81 8.62 -7.23
CA GLN A 62 -12.95 8.46 -6.33
C GLN A 62 -12.55 7.96 -4.94
N ILE A 63 -11.49 7.15 -4.85
CA ILE A 63 -11.04 6.53 -3.59
C ILE A 63 -9.92 7.31 -2.89
N LEU A 64 -9.33 8.32 -3.53
CA LEU A 64 -8.32 9.20 -2.92
C LEU A 64 -8.93 10.53 -2.51
N THR A 65 -8.35 11.18 -1.50
CA THR A 65 -8.63 12.60 -1.24
C THR A 65 -7.91 13.47 -2.26
N GLU A 66 -8.38 14.71 -2.47
CA GLU A 66 -7.73 15.64 -3.39
C GLU A 66 -6.27 15.94 -2.97
N ASP A 67 -6.06 16.14 -1.66
CA ASP A 67 -4.78 16.40 -1.00
C ASP A 67 -4.01 15.12 -0.61
N PHE A 68 -4.25 14.04 -1.34
CA PHE A 68 -3.59 12.74 -1.15
C PHE A 68 -2.07 12.87 -1.05
N ASP A 69 -1.46 12.12 -0.13
CA ASP A 69 -0.02 12.10 0.13
C ASP A 69 0.55 10.68 -0.09
N PHE A 70 1.39 10.51 -1.12
CA PHE A 70 2.13 9.28 -1.34
C PHE A 70 3.59 9.44 -0.94
N GLN A 71 4.06 8.53 -0.12
CA GLN A 71 5.45 8.40 0.28
C GLN A 71 5.87 6.94 0.23
N GLY A 72 7.16 6.70 0.16
CA GLY A 72 7.67 5.34 0.24
C GLY A 72 9.17 5.27 0.30
N CYS A 73 9.67 4.05 0.46
CA CYS A 73 11.09 3.77 0.44
C CYS A 73 11.37 2.32 0.05
N ILE A 74 12.62 2.07 -0.33
CA ILE A 74 13.16 0.74 -0.59
C ILE A 74 14.10 0.38 0.55
N ALA A 75 13.80 -0.71 1.27
CA ALA A 75 14.58 -1.27 2.38
C ALA A 75 14.93 -0.24 3.49
N GLY A 76 14.09 0.79 3.66
CA GLY A 76 14.28 1.85 4.65
C GLY A 76 15.39 2.86 4.34
N VAL A 77 16.05 2.79 3.18
CA VAL A 77 17.23 3.61 2.87
C VAL A 77 17.09 4.46 1.61
N ALA A 78 16.38 4.01 0.58
CA ALA A 78 16.20 4.75 -0.65
C ALA A 78 14.75 5.29 -0.75
N PRO A 79 14.53 6.62 -0.65
CA PRO A 79 13.18 7.17 -0.75
C PRO A 79 12.64 7.00 -2.18
N LEU A 80 11.32 6.84 -2.27
CA LEU A 80 10.57 6.96 -3.52
C LEU A 80 10.16 8.43 -3.74
N ASP A 81 9.69 8.74 -4.95
CA ASP A 81 9.14 10.05 -5.26
C ASP A 81 7.97 10.39 -4.32
N HIS A 82 7.98 11.61 -3.81
CA HIS A 82 6.91 12.14 -2.96
C HIS A 82 5.86 12.81 -3.83
N ILE A 83 4.61 12.33 -3.78
CA ILE A 83 3.49 12.85 -4.55
C ILE A 83 2.42 13.36 -3.58
N THR A 84 1.99 14.61 -3.73
CA THR A 84 1.15 15.31 -2.75
C THR A 84 -0.29 15.60 -3.19
N ARG A 85 -0.72 15.11 -4.36
CA ARG A 85 -2.10 15.23 -4.84
C ARG A 85 -2.50 13.99 -5.64
N ALA A 86 -3.77 13.61 -5.54
CA ALA A 86 -4.32 12.50 -6.33
C ALA A 86 -4.14 12.70 -7.85
N ALA A 87 -4.34 13.93 -8.34
CA ALA A 87 -4.16 14.26 -9.76
C ALA A 87 -2.71 14.07 -10.23
N ASP A 88 -1.72 14.37 -9.37
CA ASP A 88 -0.31 14.20 -9.70
C ASP A 88 0.08 12.71 -9.72
N LEU A 89 -0.49 11.88 -8.81
CA LEU A 89 -0.33 10.43 -8.87
C LEU A 89 -0.91 9.85 -10.17
N VAL A 90 -2.11 10.27 -10.55
CA VAL A 90 -2.73 9.83 -11.82
C VAL A 90 -1.86 10.22 -13.01
N THR A 91 -1.37 11.47 -13.04
CA THR A 91 -0.47 11.95 -14.10
C THR A 91 0.82 11.12 -14.17
N TRP A 92 1.42 10.82 -13.02
CA TRP A 92 2.61 9.98 -12.93
C TRP A 92 2.34 8.56 -13.44
N LEU A 93 1.24 7.94 -13.03
CA LEU A 93 0.84 6.60 -13.49
C LEU A 93 0.54 6.57 -15.00
N GLN A 94 -0.13 7.60 -15.54
CA GLN A 94 -0.41 7.71 -16.98
C GLN A 94 0.87 7.82 -17.81
N ALA A 95 1.92 8.40 -17.25
CA ALA A 95 3.23 8.46 -17.91
C ALA A 95 4.03 7.16 -17.74
N TRP A 96 3.95 6.53 -16.56
CA TRP A 96 4.78 5.37 -16.23
C TRP A 96 4.22 4.04 -16.74
N LEU A 97 2.93 3.75 -16.55
CA LEU A 97 2.33 2.46 -16.90
C LEU A 97 2.50 2.11 -18.41
N PRO A 98 2.35 3.04 -19.38
CA PRO A 98 2.57 2.73 -20.78
C PRO A 98 4.02 2.39 -21.16
N THR A 99 4.99 2.68 -20.28
CA THR A 99 6.39 2.29 -20.52
C THR A 99 6.66 0.83 -20.20
N ARG A 100 5.71 0.14 -19.54
CA ARG A 100 5.81 -1.27 -19.21
C ARG A 100 5.24 -2.14 -20.33
N CYS A 101 5.83 -3.31 -20.48
CA CYS A 101 5.38 -4.33 -21.45
C CYS A 101 4.89 -5.61 -20.74
N ASP A 102 4.62 -5.52 -19.44
CA ASP A 102 4.15 -6.59 -18.56
C ASP A 102 2.90 -6.18 -17.78
N GLN A 103 2.14 -7.15 -17.33
CA GLN A 103 1.01 -6.94 -16.42
C GLN A 103 1.49 -6.99 -14.98
N LEU A 104 1.37 -5.91 -14.27
CA LEU A 104 1.59 -5.88 -12.83
C LEU A 104 0.38 -6.44 -12.07
N ARG A 105 0.65 -7.06 -10.91
CA ARG A 105 -0.37 -7.44 -9.92
C ARG A 105 0.14 -7.15 -8.51
N HIS A 106 -0.59 -6.30 -7.80
CA HIS A 106 -0.42 -6.05 -6.38
C HIS A 106 -1.37 -6.97 -5.60
N SER A 107 -0.82 -8.02 -5.00
CA SER A 107 -1.61 -8.90 -4.13
C SER A 107 -1.49 -8.43 -2.69
N THR A 108 -2.56 -7.84 -2.15
CA THR A 108 -2.62 -7.45 -0.73
C THR A 108 -2.95 -8.65 0.14
N SER A 109 -2.30 -8.74 1.29
CA SER A 109 -2.54 -9.76 2.30
C SER A 109 -2.33 -9.18 3.70
N ASN A 110 -2.73 -9.93 4.73
CA ASN A 110 -2.54 -9.54 6.13
C ASN A 110 -3.04 -8.10 6.42
N VAL A 111 -4.17 -7.74 5.83
CA VAL A 111 -4.76 -6.41 6.01
C VAL A 111 -5.27 -6.27 7.44
N ILE A 112 -4.74 -5.31 8.18
CA ILE A 112 -5.09 -5.04 9.57
C ILE A 112 -5.47 -3.57 9.73
N VAL A 113 -6.68 -3.31 10.20
CA VAL A 113 -7.11 -1.99 10.65
C VAL A 113 -6.63 -1.82 12.10
N THR A 114 -5.55 -1.07 12.29
CA THR A 114 -4.89 -0.89 13.59
C THR A 114 -5.60 0.13 14.47
N GLU A 115 -6.12 1.19 13.84
CA GLU A 115 -6.93 2.21 14.51
C GLU A 115 -8.12 2.55 13.64
N GLN A 116 -9.27 2.78 14.27
CA GLN A 116 -10.50 3.21 13.61
C GLN A 116 -11.30 4.08 14.55
N THR A 117 -11.72 5.23 14.05
CA THR A 117 -12.75 6.10 14.62
C THR A 117 -13.96 6.14 13.69
N ASP A 118 -14.93 7.00 13.96
CA ASP A 118 -16.08 7.19 13.07
C ASP A 118 -15.69 7.88 11.73
N THR A 119 -14.52 8.54 11.69
CA THR A 119 -14.07 9.35 10.54
C THR A 119 -12.65 9.10 10.08
N THR A 120 -11.87 8.29 10.77
CA THR A 120 -10.47 7.99 10.41
C THR A 120 -10.14 6.52 10.59
N ALA A 121 -9.23 6.01 9.77
CA ALA A 121 -8.68 4.67 9.93
C ALA A 121 -7.18 4.63 9.55
N ASP A 122 -6.43 3.79 10.27
CA ASP A 122 -5.04 3.44 9.97
C ASP A 122 -4.98 1.94 9.64
N VAL A 123 -4.46 1.61 8.47
CA VAL A 123 -4.48 0.25 7.93
C VAL A 123 -3.09 -0.17 7.48
N HIS A 124 -2.69 -1.36 7.87
CA HIS A 124 -1.47 -2.01 7.36
C HIS A 124 -1.81 -3.20 6.49
N ALA A 125 -1.04 -3.42 5.45
CA ALA A 125 -1.14 -4.60 4.60
C ALA A 125 0.25 -5.05 4.13
N TYR A 126 0.43 -6.35 3.89
CA TYR A 126 1.52 -6.82 3.07
C TYR A 126 1.12 -6.81 1.60
N VAL A 127 2.09 -6.55 0.74
CA VAL A 127 1.91 -6.55 -0.71
C VAL A 127 2.96 -7.45 -1.34
N THR A 128 2.50 -8.34 -2.22
CA THR A 128 3.39 -9.06 -3.14
C THR A 128 3.15 -8.49 -4.53
N LEU A 129 4.21 -8.00 -5.15
CA LEU A 129 4.19 -7.48 -6.51
C LEU A 129 4.71 -8.53 -7.47
N THR A 130 3.92 -8.86 -8.47
CA THR A 130 4.30 -9.78 -9.55
C THR A 130 4.17 -9.10 -10.91
N SER A 131 4.95 -9.59 -11.87
CA SER A 131 4.93 -9.20 -13.27
C SER A 131 4.60 -10.41 -14.13
N ALA A 132 3.66 -10.28 -15.05
CA ALA A 132 3.29 -11.32 -16.00
C ALA A 132 3.51 -10.85 -17.43
N THR A 133 4.23 -11.68 -18.20
CA THR A 133 4.34 -11.59 -19.67
C THR A 133 3.78 -12.87 -20.29
N PRO A 134 3.61 -12.98 -21.61
CA PRO A 134 3.21 -14.23 -22.24
C PRO A 134 4.13 -15.42 -21.93
N GLU A 135 5.42 -15.14 -21.60
CA GLU A 135 6.45 -16.17 -21.41
C GLU A 135 6.69 -16.50 -19.94
N ALA A 136 6.38 -15.58 -19.01
CA ALA A 136 6.77 -15.75 -17.62
C ALA A 136 5.87 -15.02 -16.61
N LEU A 137 5.78 -15.60 -15.41
CA LEU A 137 5.29 -14.95 -14.19
C LEU A 137 6.47 -14.77 -13.23
N THR A 138 6.80 -13.52 -12.92
CA THR A 138 7.98 -13.18 -12.13
C THR A 138 7.59 -12.44 -10.85
N PRO A 139 7.98 -12.90 -9.65
CA PRO A 139 7.94 -12.10 -8.44
C PRO A 139 8.91 -10.91 -8.56
N LEU A 140 8.42 -9.69 -8.33
CA LEU A 140 9.23 -8.48 -8.39
C LEU A 140 9.70 -8.05 -7.00
N ALA A 141 8.76 -7.86 -6.09
CA ALA A 141 9.05 -7.39 -4.74
C ALA A 141 8.00 -7.89 -3.74
N THR A 142 8.38 -7.88 -2.47
CA THR A 142 7.47 -7.82 -1.34
C THR A 142 7.53 -6.44 -0.71
N ALA A 143 6.45 -6.04 -0.05
CA ALA A 143 6.32 -4.74 0.58
C ALA A 143 5.36 -4.81 1.76
N PHE A 144 5.42 -3.81 2.63
CA PHE A 144 4.27 -3.42 3.43
C PHE A 144 3.73 -2.08 2.94
N TYR A 145 2.42 -1.94 2.98
CA TYR A 145 1.74 -0.67 2.75
C TYR A 145 1.06 -0.23 4.03
N ARG A 146 1.08 1.07 4.31
CA ARG A 146 0.30 1.71 5.34
C ARG A 146 -0.60 2.75 4.71
N PHE A 147 -1.88 2.69 5.03
CA PHE A 147 -2.90 3.57 4.52
C PHE A 147 -3.50 4.37 5.67
N TRP A 148 -3.64 5.66 5.48
CA TRP A 148 -4.44 6.52 6.35
C TRP A 148 -5.69 6.91 5.57
N LEU A 149 -6.85 6.56 6.11
CA LEU A 149 -8.13 6.82 5.50
C LEU A 149 -8.92 7.83 6.32
N VAL A 150 -9.74 8.60 5.61
CA VAL A 150 -10.71 9.54 6.19
C VAL A 150 -12.09 9.30 5.58
N LYS A 151 -13.14 9.51 6.39
CA LYS A 151 -14.54 9.47 5.95
C LYS A 151 -15.01 10.89 5.66
N GLN A 152 -15.21 11.21 4.39
CA GLN A 152 -15.70 12.49 3.91
C GLN A 152 -17.05 12.29 3.24
N ASP A 153 -18.07 13.05 3.66
CA ASP A 153 -19.44 12.96 3.14
C ASP A 153 -20.00 11.52 3.11
N GLY A 154 -19.72 10.76 4.18
CA GLY A 154 -20.14 9.36 4.32
C GLY A 154 -19.31 8.36 3.51
N THR A 155 -18.29 8.78 2.77
CA THR A 155 -17.45 7.93 1.91
C THR A 155 -16.03 7.84 2.45
N TRP A 156 -15.51 6.62 2.58
CA TRP A 156 -14.12 6.39 2.94
C TRP A 156 -13.19 6.64 1.75
N ARG A 157 -12.14 7.44 2.00
CA ARG A 157 -11.08 7.75 1.02
C ARG A 157 -9.72 7.63 1.66
N ILE A 158 -8.72 7.30 0.85
CA ILE A 158 -7.33 7.24 1.27
C ILE A 158 -6.75 8.66 1.20
N ALA A 159 -6.31 9.18 2.34
CA ALA A 159 -5.63 10.47 2.43
C ALA A 159 -4.11 10.33 2.29
N LYS A 160 -3.56 9.18 2.70
CA LYS A 160 -2.11 8.94 2.60
C LYS A 160 -1.81 7.47 2.39
N VAL A 161 -0.75 7.20 1.61
CA VAL A 161 -0.13 5.89 1.47
C VAL A 161 1.36 5.99 1.73
N PHE A 162 1.88 5.05 2.51
CA PHE A 162 3.31 4.79 2.59
C PHE A 162 3.59 3.38 2.05
N SER A 163 4.46 3.28 1.04
CA SER A 163 4.86 2.02 0.40
C SER A 163 6.29 1.67 0.80
N GLY A 164 6.47 0.63 1.60
CA GLY A 164 7.77 0.15 2.03
C GLY A 164 8.16 -1.13 1.31
N PHE A 165 8.96 -1.03 0.24
CA PHE A 165 9.43 -2.20 -0.52
C PHE A 165 10.67 -2.81 0.14
N ASP A 166 10.73 -4.15 0.20
CA ASP A 166 11.86 -4.87 0.78
C ASP A 166 13.09 -4.86 -0.14
N ARG A 167 12.90 -4.63 -1.44
CA ARG A 167 13.97 -4.51 -2.45
C ARG A 167 13.53 -3.66 -3.64
N ALA A 168 14.51 -3.17 -4.41
CA ALA A 168 14.26 -2.59 -5.73
C ALA A 168 13.81 -3.67 -6.75
N PHE A 169 13.04 -3.28 -7.75
CA PHE A 169 12.51 -4.13 -8.81
C PHE A 169 12.52 -3.42 -10.18
#